data_d124aba16d5ea75dc641f75af2374c44
#
_entry.id   d124aba16d5ea75dc641f75af2374c44
#
_cell.length_a   1.000
_cell.length_b   1.000
_cell.length_c   1.000
_cell.angle_alpha   90.00
_cell.angle_beta   90.00
_cell.angle_gamma   90.00
#
_symmetry.space_group_name_H-M   'P 1'
#
loop_
_entity.id
_entity.type
_entity.pdbx_description
1 polymer ?
#
loop_
_entity_poly.entity_id
_entity_poly.type
_entity_poly.pdbx_seq_one_letter_code
_entity_poly.pdbx_strand_id
1 'polypeptide(L)'
;MLATVLLLLLLLVATFTDVRWHKIYNWTTYPGMLAAVAINACGTLILAYGDAQRWQPVLGWIPDVPNPLAASILGWLACGFVMLLCLVTFQIGGGDVKLIAMLGAFLGLEQGLVTMLWMLVLGGALGLVLLIWQVGIGRLLVKVGRHLKNVLKLGRHAPLPEEDRAYLQQPLYLAPTSIPAVLIVRLGVLDWLF
;
A
#
# COMPACT_ATOMS: atom_id res chain seq x y z
N MET A 1 11.93 11.12 -12.87
CA MET A 1 11.49 10.12 -13.86
C MET A 1 12.04 8.72 -13.56
N LEU A 2 13.35 8.55 -13.44
CA LEU A 2 13.99 7.22 -13.29
C LEU A 2 13.51 6.44 -12.06
N ALA A 3 13.38 7.07 -10.92
CA ALA A 3 12.93 6.42 -9.69
C ALA A 3 11.44 6.00 -9.72
N THR A 4 10.57 6.80 -10.39
CA THR A 4 9.17 6.41 -10.59
C THR A 4 9.07 5.16 -11.47
N VAL A 5 9.87 5.12 -12.53
CA VAL A 5 9.93 3.94 -13.41
C VAL A 5 10.42 2.73 -12.64
N LEU A 6 11.50 2.88 -11.84
CA LEU A 6 12.01 1.80 -10.99
C LEU A 6 10.96 1.32 -9.98
N LEU A 7 10.27 2.26 -9.32
CA LEU A 7 9.19 1.92 -8.38
C LEU A 7 8.09 1.14 -9.09
N LEU A 8 7.61 1.62 -10.25
CA LEU A 8 6.55 0.94 -11.00
C LEU A 8 6.97 -0.46 -11.45
N LEU A 9 8.23 -0.64 -11.88
CA LEU A 9 8.76 -1.97 -12.21
C LEU A 9 8.77 -2.90 -11.00
N LEU A 10 9.22 -2.43 -9.83
CA LEU A 10 9.21 -3.21 -8.60
C LEU A 10 7.79 -3.58 -8.18
N LEU A 11 6.84 -2.64 -8.30
CA LEU A 11 5.43 -2.90 -7.99
C LEU A 11 4.80 -3.88 -8.98
N LEU A 12 5.19 -3.83 -10.25
CA LEU A 12 4.71 -4.76 -11.27
C LEU A 12 5.19 -6.19 -10.98
N VAL A 13 6.47 -6.34 -10.60
CA VAL A 13 7.02 -7.64 -10.16
C VAL A 13 6.32 -8.12 -8.88
N ALA A 14 6.14 -7.25 -7.88
CA ALA A 14 5.45 -7.59 -6.65
C ALA A 14 4.00 -8.02 -6.91
N THR A 15 3.27 -7.29 -7.75
CA THR A 15 1.90 -7.62 -8.17
C THR A 15 1.84 -8.95 -8.89
N PHE A 16 2.75 -9.20 -9.83
CA PHE A 16 2.81 -10.48 -10.56
C PHE A 16 3.06 -11.65 -9.62
N THR A 17 3.99 -11.51 -8.69
CA THR A 17 4.31 -12.57 -7.71
C THR A 17 3.16 -12.78 -6.73
N ASP A 18 2.48 -11.71 -6.31
CA ASP A 18 1.33 -11.80 -5.40
C ASP A 18 0.14 -12.51 -6.06
N VAL A 19 -0.20 -12.13 -7.29
CA VAL A 19 -1.30 -12.75 -8.04
C VAL A 19 -1.01 -14.22 -8.37
N ARG A 20 0.25 -14.58 -8.66
CA ARG A 20 0.60 -15.94 -9.12
C ARG A 20 0.86 -16.91 -7.98
N TRP A 21 1.51 -16.45 -6.89
CA TRP A 21 1.95 -17.30 -5.77
C TRP A 21 1.38 -16.88 -4.42
N HIS A 22 0.57 -15.83 -4.35
CA HIS A 22 0.02 -15.27 -3.10
C HIS A 22 1.12 -14.97 -2.07
N LYS A 23 2.29 -14.53 -2.56
CA LYS A 23 3.46 -14.21 -1.74
C LYS A 23 4.22 -13.04 -2.33
N ILE A 24 4.46 -12.03 -1.49
CA ILE A 24 5.38 -10.94 -1.79
C ILE A 24 6.77 -11.37 -1.32
N TYR A 25 7.68 -11.51 -2.26
CA TYR A 25 9.03 -12.00 -1.95
C TYR A 25 9.88 -10.88 -1.35
N ASN A 26 10.64 -11.22 -0.31
CA ASN A 26 11.63 -10.34 0.31
C ASN A 26 12.67 -9.83 -0.70
N TRP A 27 12.91 -10.62 -1.73
CA TRP A 27 13.86 -10.33 -2.80
C TRP A 27 13.46 -9.11 -3.65
N THR A 28 12.19 -8.74 -3.68
CA THR A 28 11.71 -7.55 -4.38
C THR A 28 11.67 -6.34 -3.44
N THR A 29 11.22 -6.54 -2.21
CA THR A 29 10.96 -5.45 -1.26
C THR A 29 12.24 -4.90 -0.62
N TYR A 30 13.20 -5.75 -0.20
CA TYR A 30 14.44 -5.27 0.42
C TYR A 30 15.36 -4.52 -0.55
N PRO A 31 15.67 -5.05 -1.76
CA PRO A 31 16.42 -4.27 -2.73
C PRO A 31 15.71 -2.99 -3.12
N GLY A 32 14.37 -3.01 -3.19
CA GLY A 32 13.56 -1.82 -3.44
C GLY A 32 13.73 -0.76 -2.34
N MET A 33 13.69 -1.14 -1.07
CA MET A 33 13.94 -0.22 0.06
C MET A 33 15.35 0.38 0.00
N LEU A 34 16.36 -0.47 -0.25
CA LEU A 34 17.75 0.00 -0.37
C LEU A 34 17.92 0.96 -1.55
N ALA A 35 17.32 0.65 -2.69
CA ALA A 35 17.33 1.53 -3.86
C ALA A 35 16.65 2.88 -3.57
N ALA A 36 15.52 2.87 -2.86
CA ALA A 36 14.85 4.10 -2.45
C ALA A 36 15.74 4.99 -1.58
N VAL A 37 16.33 4.41 -0.55
CA VAL A 37 17.25 5.13 0.36
C VAL A 37 18.47 5.64 -0.39
N ALA A 38 19.07 4.82 -1.25
CA ALA A 38 20.25 5.21 -2.04
C ALA A 38 19.95 6.37 -3.00
N ILE A 39 18.80 6.32 -3.72
CA ILE A 39 18.39 7.39 -4.63
C ILE A 39 18.14 8.69 -3.87
N ASN A 40 17.47 8.63 -2.72
CA ASN A 40 17.18 9.80 -1.91
C ASN A 40 18.44 10.34 -1.21
N ALA A 41 19.41 9.48 -0.85
CA ALA A 41 20.72 9.90 -0.35
C ALA A 41 21.52 10.65 -1.44
N CYS A 42 21.56 10.09 -2.65
CA CYS A 42 22.19 10.78 -3.79
C CYS A 42 21.49 12.12 -4.08
N GLY A 43 20.16 12.16 -4.01
CA GLY A 43 19.39 13.40 -4.16
C GLY A 43 19.78 14.45 -3.11
N THR A 44 19.92 14.06 -1.85
CA THR A 44 20.36 14.96 -0.77
C THR A 44 21.75 15.52 -1.03
N LEU A 45 22.69 14.68 -1.47
CA LEU A 45 24.05 15.12 -1.81
C LEU A 45 24.07 16.08 -2.99
N ILE A 46 23.26 15.80 -4.03
CA ILE A 46 23.14 16.69 -5.20
C ILE A 46 22.55 18.04 -4.81
N LEU A 47 21.55 18.07 -3.93
CA LEU A 47 20.99 19.32 -3.42
C LEU A 47 21.96 20.10 -2.53
N ALA A 48 22.82 19.41 -1.78
CA ALA A 48 23.80 20.04 -0.89
C ALA A 48 25.04 20.60 -1.64
N TYR A 49 25.50 19.90 -2.67
CA TYR A 49 26.79 20.18 -3.32
C TYR A 49 26.71 20.44 -4.83
N GLY A 50 25.56 20.22 -5.44
CA GLY A 50 25.36 20.27 -6.88
C GLY A 50 24.49 21.42 -7.36
N ASP A 51 24.46 21.58 -8.69
CA ASP A 51 23.59 22.52 -9.37
C ASP A 51 22.19 21.92 -9.45
N ALA A 52 21.33 22.21 -8.47
CA ALA A 52 19.99 21.64 -8.34
C ALA A 52 19.16 21.81 -9.63
N GLN A 53 19.33 22.94 -10.36
CA GLN A 53 18.61 23.20 -11.61
C GLN A 53 18.97 22.21 -12.72
N ARG A 54 20.22 21.77 -12.80
CA ARG A 54 20.66 20.83 -13.84
C ARG A 54 20.09 19.43 -13.64
N TRP A 55 19.78 19.07 -12.41
CA TRP A 55 19.32 17.73 -12.03
C TRP A 55 17.82 17.64 -11.79
N GLN A 56 17.08 18.76 -11.86
CA GLN A 56 15.64 18.79 -11.72
C GLN A 56 14.87 17.77 -12.58
N PRO A 57 15.24 17.49 -13.85
CA PRO A 57 14.55 16.49 -14.65
C PRO A 57 14.69 15.06 -14.09
N VAL A 58 15.79 14.81 -13.39
CA VAL A 58 16.07 13.51 -12.73
C VAL A 58 15.49 13.51 -11.31
N LEU A 59 15.61 14.64 -10.61
CA LEU A 59 15.21 14.87 -9.22
C LEU A 59 13.72 15.23 -9.08
N GLY A 60 13.02 15.61 -10.15
CA GLY A 60 11.61 16.05 -10.13
C GLY A 60 10.61 15.07 -9.54
N TRP A 61 11.09 13.99 -9.00
CA TRP A 61 10.38 13.00 -8.22
C TRP A 61 10.71 13.05 -6.71
N ILE A 62 11.85 13.63 -6.34
CA ILE A 62 12.21 13.79 -4.93
C ILE A 62 11.22 14.78 -4.33
N PRO A 63 10.58 14.46 -3.19
CA PRO A 63 9.66 15.36 -2.53
C PRO A 63 10.29 16.76 -2.37
N ASP A 64 9.50 17.82 -2.52
CA ASP A 64 9.91 19.20 -2.26
C ASP A 64 10.21 19.40 -0.76
N VAL A 65 11.14 18.62 -0.25
CA VAL A 65 11.61 18.66 1.14
C VAL A 65 13.10 18.97 1.15
N PRO A 66 13.54 19.78 2.12
CA PRO A 66 14.93 20.18 2.24
C PRO A 66 15.89 19.01 2.44
N ASN A 67 15.40 17.86 2.88
CA ASN A 67 16.20 16.66 3.10
C ASN A 67 15.47 15.39 2.60
N PRO A 68 15.66 14.99 1.32
CA PRO A 68 15.04 13.81 0.74
C PRO A 68 15.36 12.51 1.47
N LEU A 69 16.58 12.37 1.99
CA LEU A 69 16.97 11.18 2.76
C LEU A 69 16.18 11.06 4.06
N ALA A 70 16.01 12.16 4.79
CA ALA A 70 15.20 12.15 6.01
C ALA A 70 13.75 11.84 5.70
N ALA A 71 13.19 12.41 4.63
CA ALA A 71 11.83 12.11 4.18
C ALA A 71 11.64 10.63 3.81
N SER A 72 12.63 10.03 3.15
CA SER A 72 12.65 8.61 2.80
C SER A 72 12.64 7.71 4.05
N ILE A 73 13.50 7.99 5.01
CA ILE A 73 13.60 7.22 6.26
C ILE A 73 12.32 7.37 7.09
N LEU A 74 11.82 8.59 7.23
CA LEU A 74 10.57 8.86 7.96
C LEU A 74 9.37 8.19 7.28
N GLY A 75 9.30 8.25 5.96
CA GLY A 75 8.25 7.57 5.19
C GLY A 75 8.30 6.05 5.36
N TRP A 76 9.50 5.47 5.29
CA TRP A 76 9.72 4.05 5.53
C TRP A 76 9.25 3.63 6.93
N LEU A 77 9.70 4.34 7.96
CA LEU A 77 9.36 4.02 9.35
C LEU A 77 7.87 4.23 9.63
N ALA A 78 7.30 5.37 9.21
CA ALA A 78 5.91 5.69 9.48
C ALA A 78 4.94 4.74 8.76
N CYS A 79 5.10 4.55 7.45
CA CYS A 79 4.26 3.63 6.69
C CYS A 79 4.43 2.18 7.17
N GLY A 80 5.66 1.76 7.45
CA GLY A 80 5.96 0.45 8.01
C GLY A 80 5.33 0.24 9.39
N PHE A 81 5.43 1.23 10.28
CA PHE A 81 4.87 1.18 11.63
C PHE A 81 3.34 1.13 11.63
N VAL A 82 2.70 2.03 10.87
CA VAL A 82 1.23 2.03 10.75
C VAL A 82 0.73 0.70 10.20
N MET A 83 1.40 0.17 9.18
CA MET A 83 1.01 -1.10 8.58
C MET A 83 1.29 -2.29 9.49
N LEU A 84 2.33 -2.20 10.33
CA LEU A 84 2.61 -3.20 11.36
C LEU A 84 1.50 -3.21 12.44
N LEU A 85 0.99 -2.05 12.84
CA LEU A 85 -0.20 -1.97 13.71
C LEU A 85 -1.42 -2.60 13.05
N CYS A 86 -1.63 -2.33 11.75
CA CYS A 86 -2.70 -2.96 10.98
C CYS A 86 -2.53 -4.49 10.90
N LEU A 87 -1.30 -5.00 10.76
CA LEU A 87 -1.01 -6.44 10.76
C LEU A 87 -1.43 -7.10 12.08
N VAL A 88 -1.10 -6.47 13.23
CA VAL A 88 -1.46 -7.00 14.55
C VAL A 88 -2.97 -6.96 14.78
N THR A 89 -3.65 -5.90 14.28
CA THR A 89 -5.09 -5.69 14.52
C THR A 89 -5.97 -6.48 13.55
N PHE A 90 -5.60 -6.52 12.27
CA PHE A 90 -6.45 -7.07 11.18
C PHE A 90 -5.89 -8.32 10.54
N GLN A 91 -4.78 -8.90 11.04
CA GLN A 91 -4.13 -10.09 10.47
C GLN A 91 -3.79 -9.96 8.98
N ILE A 92 -3.36 -8.76 8.56
CA ILE A 92 -2.92 -8.49 7.18
C ILE A 92 -1.61 -9.24 6.91
N GLY A 93 -1.32 -9.55 5.65
CA GLY A 93 -0.11 -10.29 5.28
C GLY A 93 1.18 -9.52 5.61
N GLY A 94 2.19 -10.17 6.19
CA GLY A 94 3.50 -9.55 6.47
C GLY A 94 4.24 -9.08 5.20
N GLY A 95 3.86 -9.59 4.03
CA GLY A 95 4.36 -9.14 2.73
C GLY A 95 3.90 -7.72 2.39
N ASP A 96 2.63 -7.42 2.69
CA ASP A 96 2.01 -6.11 2.44
C ASP A 96 2.66 -5.02 3.30
N VAL A 97 3.03 -5.35 4.56
CA VAL A 97 3.76 -4.42 5.43
C VAL A 97 5.08 -3.98 4.78
N LYS A 98 5.83 -4.93 4.22
CA LYS A 98 7.11 -4.63 3.56
C LYS A 98 6.92 -3.85 2.27
N LEU A 99 5.89 -4.16 1.51
CA LEU A 99 5.55 -3.45 0.28
C LEU A 99 5.21 -1.99 0.57
N ILE A 100 4.38 -1.74 1.56
CA ILE A 100 3.97 -0.38 1.95
C ILE A 100 5.13 0.38 2.60
N ALA A 101 5.97 -0.27 3.39
CA ALA A 101 7.19 0.33 3.91
C ALA A 101 8.16 0.74 2.78
N MET A 102 8.30 -0.09 1.74
CA MET A 102 9.06 0.25 0.53
C MET A 102 8.47 1.47 -0.18
N LEU A 103 7.14 1.52 -0.35
CA LEU A 103 6.46 2.69 -0.93
C LEU A 103 6.73 3.96 -0.12
N GLY A 104 6.65 3.89 1.21
CA GLY A 104 6.99 5.02 2.08
C GLY A 104 8.44 5.48 1.92
N ALA A 105 9.38 4.55 1.74
CA ALA A 105 10.78 4.87 1.47
C ALA A 105 10.96 5.61 0.14
N PHE A 106 10.21 5.23 -0.88
CA PHE A 106 10.25 5.89 -2.18
C PHE A 106 9.53 7.24 -2.19
N LEU A 107 8.35 7.34 -1.62
CA LEU A 107 7.46 8.49 -1.73
C LEU A 107 7.65 9.53 -0.62
N GLY A 108 8.36 9.17 0.44
CA GLY A 108 8.46 9.98 1.65
C GLY A 108 7.21 9.86 2.54
N LEU A 109 7.17 10.65 3.62
CA LEU A 109 6.16 10.53 4.66
C LEU A 109 4.75 10.85 4.14
N GLU A 110 4.57 12.02 3.57
CA GLU A 110 3.26 12.54 3.18
C GLU A 110 2.63 11.73 2.04
N GLN A 111 3.32 11.66 0.91
CA GLN A 111 2.84 10.92 -0.25
C GLN A 111 2.76 9.40 0.01
N GLY A 112 3.65 8.88 0.86
CA GLY A 112 3.63 7.49 1.29
C GLY A 112 2.37 7.15 2.08
N LEU A 113 2.00 7.97 3.06
CA LEU A 113 0.77 7.79 3.85
C LEU A 113 -0.49 7.91 2.98
N VAL A 114 -0.55 8.91 2.10
CA VAL A 114 -1.68 9.08 1.17
C VAL A 114 -1.80 7.87 0.23
N THR A 115 -0.68 7.39 -0.31
CA THR A 115 -0.67 6.20 -1.17
C THR A 115 -1.13 4.95 -0.40
N MET A 116 -0.68 4.79 0.84
CA MET A 116 -1.11 3.70 1.72
C MET A 116 -2.63 3.72 1.93
N LEU A 117 -3.20 4.90 2.22
CA LEU A 117 -4.65 5.04 2.38
C LEU A 117 -5.40 4.66 1.10
N TRP A 118 -4.94 5.13 -0.07
CA TRP A 118 -5.52 4.75 -1.35
C TRP A 118 -5.42 3.25 -1.61
N MET A 119 -4.28 2.63 -1.28
CA MET A 119 -4.13 1.17 -1.38
C MET A 119 -5.16 0.42 -0.53
N LEU A 120 -5.39 0.87 0.71
CA LEU A 120 -6.36 0.26 1.60
C LEU A 120 -7.80 0.43 1.08
N VAL A 121 -8.14 1.63 0.58
CA VAL A 121 -9.46 1.91 -0.01
C VAL A 121 -9.69 1.06 -1.25
N LEU A 122 -8.75 1.06 -2.19
CA LEU A 122 -8.84 0.27 -3.42
C LEU A 122 -8.81 -1.24 -3.14
N GLY A 123 -7.97 -1.68 -2.20
CA GLY A 123 -7.89 -3.07 -1.77
C GLY A 123 -9.18 -3.54 -1.12
N GLY A 124 -9.76 -2.73 -0.24
CA GLY A 124 -11.06 -3.00 0.37
C GLY A 124 -12.20 -3.04 -0.66
N ALA A 125 -12.22 -2.08 -1.60
CA ALA A 125 -13.20 -2.07 -2.68
C ALA A 125 -13.09 -3.31 -3.57
N LEU A 126 -11.86 -3.67 -3.96
CA LEU A 126 -11.60 -4.86 -4.77
C LEU A 126 -11.99 -6.15 -4.02
N GLY A 127 -11.64 -6.25 -2.74
CA GLY A 127 -12.04 -7.36 -1.88
C GLY A 127 -13.57 -7.48 -1.77
N LEU A 128 -14.26 -6.36 -1.62
CA LEU A 128 -15.73 -6.32 -1.56
C LEU A 128 -16.36 -6.75 -2.90
N VAL A 129 -15.82 -6.30 -4.02
CA VAL A 129 -16.29 -6.72 -5.36
C VAL A 129 -16.10 -8.22 -5.55
N LEU A 130 -14.93 -8.77 -5.19
CA LEU A 130 -14.67 -10.20 -5.27
C LEU A 130 -15.61 -11.01 -4.37
N LEU A 131 -15.88 -10.53 -3.16
CA LEU A 131 -16.80 -11.15 -2.23
C LEU A 131 -18.22 -11.17 -2.78
N ILE A 132 -18.69 -10.06 -3.38
CA ILE A 132 -20.00 -9.97 -4.02
C ILE A 132 -20.10 -10.96 -5.20
N TRP A 133 -19.05 -11.08 -5.99
CA TRP A 133 -19.00 -12.01 -7.13
C TRP A 133 -19.08 -13.46 -6.68
N GLN A 134 -18.41 -13.84 -5.60
CA GLN A 134 -18.35 -15.23 -5.12
C GLN A 134 -19.61 -15.64 -4.34
N VAL A 135 -20.12 -14.77 -3.47
CA VAL A 135 -21.23 -15.10 -2.56
C VAL A 135 -22.60 -14.69 -3.14
N GLY A 136 -22.60 -13.68 -3.99
CA GLY A 136 -23.81 -13.03 -4.50
C GLY A 136 -24.35 -11.98 -3.50
N ILE A 137 -24.76 -10.84 -4.04
CA ILE A 137 -25.15 -9.66 -3.26
C ILE A 137 -26.31 -9.96 -2.29
N GLY A 138 -27.29 -10.77 -2.72
CA GLY A 138 -28.45 -11.11 -1.88
C GLY A 138 -28.10 -11.96 -0.67
N ARG A 139 -27.22 -12.95 -0.85
CA ARG A 139 -26.74 -13.80 0.26
C ARG A 139 -25.86 -13.03 1.23
N LEU A 140 -25.02 -12.11 0.71
CA LEU A 140 -24.16 -11.26 1.52
C LEU A 140 -25.00 -10.36 2.43
N LEU A 141 -26.01 -9.66 1.89
CA LEU A 141 -26.88 -8.76 2.64
C LEU A 141 -27.65 -9.51 3.73
N VAL A 142 -28.18 -10.71 3.43
CA VAL A 142 -28.88 -11.55 4.41
C VAL A 142 -27.92 -12.00 5.52
N LYS A 143 -26.67 -12.40 5.19
CA LYS A 143 -25.67 -12.83 6.17
C LYS A 143 -25.23 -11.68 7.07
N VAL A 144 -24.92 -10.52 6.49
CA VAL A 144 -24.55 -9.31 7.24
C VAL A 144 -25.69 -8.84 8.13
N GLY A 145 -26.94 -8.77 7.59
CA GLY A 145 -28.12 -8.40 8.36
C GLY A 145 -28.40 -9.35 9.52
N ARG A 146 -28.20 -10.65 9.33
CA ARG A 146 -28.34 -11.66 10.38
C ARG A 146 -27.28 -11.52 11.46
N HIS A 147 -26.03 -11.28 11.05
CA HIS A 147 -24.92 -11.08 11.98
C HIS A 147 -25.12 -9.81 12.81
N LEU A 148 -25.48 -8.69 12.17
CA LEU A 148 -25.77 -7.42 12.84
C LEU A 148 -26.95 -7.57 13.83
N LYS A 149 -28.00 -8.28 13.44
CA LYS A 149 -29.16 -8.56 14.29
C LYS A 149 -28.80 -9.42 15.51
N ASN A 150 -27.88 -10.38 15.32
CA ASN A 150 -27.41 -11.23 16.42
C ASN A 150 -26.49 -10.46 17.38
N VAL A 151 -25.58 -9.62 16.87
CA VAL A 151 -24.72 -8.76 17.69
C VAL A 151 -25.55 -7.77 18.50
N LEU A 152 -26.55 -7.15 17.88
CA LEU A 152 -27.44 -6.17 18.54
C LEU A 152 -28.38 -6.83 19.58
N LYS A 153 -28.84 -8.09 19.33
CA LYS A 153 -29.78 -8.75 20.25
C LYS A 153 -29.12 -9.50 21.41
N LEU A 154 -27.92 -10.07 21.22
CA LEU A 154 -27.30 -10.95 22.21
C LEU A 154 -26.08 -10.34 22.92
N GLY A 155 -25.52 -9.20 22.48
CA GLY A 155 -24.30 -8.64 23.08
C GLY A 155 -23.10 -9.61 23.10
N ARG A 156 -23.21 -10.78 22.48
CA ARG A 156 -22.20 -11.83 22.39
C ARG A 156 -21.80 -12.05 20.96
N HIS A 157 -20.51 -12.11 20.72
CA HIS A 157 -19.96 -12.59 19.46
C HIS A 157 -20.34 -14.08 19.27
N ALA A 158 -21.43 -14.33 18.57
CA ALA A 158 -21.71 -15.67 18.12
C ALA A 158 -20.61 -16.08 17.14
N PRO A 159 -19.93 -17.23 17.34
CA PRO A 159 -18.92 -17.70 16.40
C PRO A 159 -19.56 -17.86 15.02
N LEU A 160 -18.92 -17.27 14.02
CA LEU A 160 -19.34 -17.44 12.62
C LEU A 160 -19.24 -18.93 12.25
N PRO A 161 -20.22 -19.47 11.49
CA PRO A 161 -20.10 -20.81 10.94
C PRO A 161 -18.77 -20.98 10.19
N GLU A 162 -18.16 -22.15 10.27
CA GLU A 162 -16.83 -22.42 9.66
C GLU A 162 -16.82 -22.14 8.15
N GLU A 163 -17.93 -22.39 7.46
CA GLU A 163 -18.09 -22.04 6.03
C GLU A 163 -17.96 -20.54 5.77
N ASP A 164 -18.53 -19.70 6.63
CA ASP A 164 -18.47 -18.24 6.49
C ASP A 164 -17.08 -17.68 6.86
N ARG A 165 -16.37 -18.37 7.75
CA ARG A 165 -15.00 -18.04 8.12
C ARG A 165 -14.02 -18.22 6.96
N ALA A 166 -14.18 -19.28 6.18
CA ALA A 166 -13.35 -19.56 5.02
C ALA A 166 -13.46 -18.47 3.93
N TYR A 167 -14.66 -17.90 3.74
CA TYR A 167 -14.85 -16.79 2.77
C TYR A 167 -14.29 -15.46 3.26
N LEU A 168 -14.28 -15.21 4.58
CA LEU A 168 -13.76 -13.98 5.16
C LEU A 168 -12.22 -14.02 5.35
N GLN A 169 -11.61 -15.20 5.32
CA GLN A 169 -10.17 -15.39 5.42
C GLN A 169 -9.44 -15.34 4.07
N GLN A 170 -10.13 -14.93 3.00
CA GLN A 170 -9.45 -14.78 1.71
C GLN A 170 -8.38 -13.69 1.81
N PRO A 171 -7.17 -13.96 1.30
CA PRO A 171 -6.10 -12.98 1.35
C PRO A 171 -6.50 -11.73 0.55
N LEU A 172 -6.38 -10.57 1.22
CA LEU A 172 -6.62 -9.29 0.56
C LEU A 172 -5.41 -9.04 -0.36
N TYR A 173 -5.66 -8.97 -1.66
CA TYR A 173 -4.61 -8.67 -2.64
C TYR A 173 -4.31 -7.17 -2.64
N LEU A 174 -3.39 -6.71 -1.80
CA LEU A 174 -2.99 -5.31 -1.72
C LEU A 174 -1.95 -4.92 -2.78
N ALA A 175 -1.13 -5.87 -3.25
CA ALA A 175 -0.12 -5.57 -4.25
C ALA A 175 -0.70 -5.08 -5.59
N PRO A 176 -1.77 -5.65 -6.17
CA PRO A 176 -2.38 -5.10 -7.39
C PRO A 176 -2.90 -3.68 -7.26
N THR A 177 -3.37 -3.29 -6.07
CA THR A 177 -3.90 -1.95 -5.82
C THR A 177 -2.82 -0.91 -5.58
N SER A 178 -1.56 -1.32 -5.39
CA SER A 178 -0.43 -0.41 -5.21
C SER A 178 -0.14 0.42 -6.46
N ILE A 179 -0.25 -0.17 -7.64
CA ILE A 179 0.01 0.51 -8.91
C ILE A 179 -0.98 1.66 -9.14
N PRO A 180 -2.32 1.44 -9.13
CA PRO A 180 -3.26 2.53 -9.30
C PRO A 180 -3.17 3.56 -8.16
N ALA A 181 -2.90 3.15 -6.92
CA ALA A 181 -2.72 4.09 -5.80
C ALA A 181 -1.54 5.04 -6.04
N VAL A 182 -0.38 4.52 -6.47
CA VAL A 182 0.78 5.34 -6.81
C VAL A 182 0.48 6.27 -7.99
N LEU A 183 -0.23 5.78 -9.01
CA LEU A 183 -0.60 6.62 -10.16
C LEU A 183 -1.55 7.75 -9.76
N ILE A 184 -2.55 7.49 -8.93
CA ILE A 184 -3.48 8.52 -8.43
C ILE A 184 -2.71 9.64 -7.71
N VAL A 185 -1.79 9.28 -6.82
CA VAL A 185 -1.00 10.26 -6.06
C VAL A 185 -0.01 11.00 -6.97
N ARG A 186 0.62 10.31 -7.92
CA ARG A 186 1.63 10.90 -8.81
C ARG A 186 1.07 11.77 -9.92
N LEU A 187 -0.11 11.44 -10.43
CA LEU A 187 -0.78 12.22 -11.47
C LEU A 187 -1.54 13.42 -10.89
N GLY A 188 -1.50 13.60 -9.56
CA GLY A 188 -2.23 14.69 -8.91
C GLY A 188 -3.74 14.62 -9.14
N VAL A 189 -4.30 13.40 -9.28
CA VAL A 189 -5.75 13.26 -9.53
C VAL A 189 -6.56 13.89 -8.40
N LEU A 190 -5.98 13.98 -7.20
CA LEU A 190 -6.58 14.67 -6.06
C LEU A 190 -6.63 16.19 -6.25
N ASP A 191 -5.59 16.78 -6.84
CA ASP A 191 -5.53 18.23 -7.12
C ASP A 191 -6.54 18.64 -8.20
N TRP A 192 -7.06 17.66 -8.93
CA TRP A 192 -8.10 17.84 -9.95
C TRP A 192 -9.52 17.68 -9.39
N LEU A 193 -9.67 17.03 -8.23
CA LEU A 193 -10.96 16.72 -7.59
C LEU A 193 -11.34 17.73 -6.50
N PHE A 194 -10.38 18.49 -5.97
CA PHE A 194 -10.54 19.52 -4.92
C PHE A 194 -9.91 20.84 -5.34
#